data_b3b4acd62d037663fb5a1e324ef8e48a
#
_entry.id   b3b4acd62d037663fb5a1e324ef8e48a
#
_cell.length_a   1.000
_cell.length_b   1.000
_cell.length_c   1.000
_cell.angle_alpha   90.00
_cell.angle_beta   90.00
_cell.angle_gamma   90.00
#
_symmetry.space_group_name_H-M   'P 1'
#
loop_
_entity.id
_entity.type
_entity.pdbx_description
1 polymer ?
#
loop_
_entity_poly.entity_id
_entity_poly.type
_entity_poly.pdbx_seq_one_letter_code
_entity_poly.pdbx_strand_id
1 'polypeptide(L)'
;DFSKEMLKRAERKYGKYPNIKFEQADITRLGYPDASFDAVVAANVIHLLDAPYAALRELDRVCRPGGRLIIPTYMNRTDRGTTNSVSGAIGKVGADFKREFTLETYRQFFAAGYTDVRYTLCRGRIPCAVAVLQKNGR
;
A
#
# COMPACT_ATOMS: atom_id res chain seq x y z
N ASP A 1 -3.66 11.30 0.74
CA ASP A 1 -2.19 11.31 0.78
C ASP A 1 -1.71 12.23 1.91
N PHE A 2 -0.59 11.89 2.54
CA PHE A 2 0.02 12.75 3.56
C PHE A 2 0.73 13.98 2.94
N SER A 3 1.32 13.79 1.76
CA SER A 3 2.07 14.82 1.05
C SER A 3 1.17 15.82 0.33
N LYS A 4 1.23 17.08 0.76
CA LYS A 4 0.52 18.19 0.09
C LYS A 4 0.94 18.37 -1.37
N GLU A 5 2.22 18.13 -1.68
CA GLU A 5 2.74 18.25 -3.05
C GLU A 5 2.17 17.16 -3.97
N MET A 6 2.09 15.91 -3.46
CA MET A 6 1.49 14.81 -4.22
C MET A 6 0.00 15.04 -4.45
N LEU A 7 -0.72 15.54 -3.44
CA LEU A 7 -2.13 15.94 -3.58
C LEU A 7 -2.32 17.02 -4.66
N LYS A 8 -1.53 18.09 -4.62
CA LYS A 8 -1.58 19.15 -5.65
C LYS A 8 -1.29 18.62 -7.06
N ARG A 9 -0.38 17.65 -7.20
CA ARG A 9 -0.10 16.99 -8.50
C ARG A 9 -1.27 16.14 -8.96
N ALA A 10 -1.88 15.36 -8.06
CA ALA A 10 -3.05 14.54 -8.35
C ALA A 10 -4.25 15.41 -8.74
N GLU A 11 -4.51 16.48 -7.99
CA GLU A 11 -5.60 17.42 -8.23
C GLU A 11 -5.45 18.15 -9.57
N ARG A 12 -4.25 18.60 -9.93
CA ARG A 12 -3.98 19.19 -11.27
C ARG A 12 -4.29 18.21 -12.41
N LYS A 13 -4.01 16.92 -12.20
CA LYS A 13 -4.20 15.89 -13.24
C LYS A 13 -5.63 15.36 -13.31
N TYR A 14 -6.27 15.20 -12.17
CA TYR A 14 -7.53 14.47 -12.04
C TYR A 14 -8.67 15.31 -11.47
N GLY A 15 -8.46 16.57 -11.07
CA GLY A 15 -9.48 17.44 -10.47
C GLY A 15 -10.67 17.77 -11.37
N LYS A 16 -10.54 17.49 -12.68
CA LYS A 16 -11.66 17.63 -13.64
C LYS A 16 -12.74 16.52 -13.47
N TYR A 17 -12.45 15.46 -12.74
CA TYR A 17 -13.37 14.36 -12.52
C TYR A 17 -14.18 14.58 -11.24
N PRO A 18 -15.51 14.80 -11.31
CA PRO A 18 -16.33 15.18 -10.15
C PRO A 18 -16.49 14.06 -9.12
N ASN A 19 -16.21 12.82 -9.51
CA ASN A 19 -16.26 11.64 -8.64
C ASN A 19 -14.96 11.37 -7.88
N ILE A 20 -13.93 12.23 -8.01
CA ILE A 20 -12.66 12.10 -7.29
C ILE A 20 -12.57 13.20 -6.23
N LYS A 21 -12.28 12.82 -5.00
CA LYS A 21 -11.98 13.73 -3.89
C LYS A 21 -10.53 13.56 -3.48
N PHE A 22 -9.90 14.68 -3.13
CA PHE A 22 -8.50 14.73 -2.69
C PHE A 22 -8.46 15.21 -1.25
N GLU A 23 -7.84 14.45 -0.38
CA GLU A 23 -7.75 14.78 1.04
C GLU A 23 -6.36 14.53 1.57
N GLN A 24 -5.87 15.41 2.44
CA GLN A 24 -4.66 15.16 3.20
C GLN A 24 -5.01 14.33 4.42
N ALA A 25 -4.40 13.16 4.54
CA ALA A 25 -4.64 12.26 5.66
C ALA A 25 -3.39 11.45 6.00
N ASP A 26 -3.28 11.09 7.28
CA ASP A 26 -2.33 10.11 7.78
C ASP A 26 -2.99 8.72 7.72
N ILE A 27 -2.36 7.80 6.99
CA ILE A 27 -2.86 6.43 6.80
C ILE A 27 -2.91 5.63 8.11
N THR A 28 -2.17 6.04 9.14
CA THR A 28 -2.21 5.40 10.46
C THR A 28 -3.35 5.89 11.34
N ARG A 29 -4.02 6.97 10.93
CA ARG A 29 -5.16 7.58 11.64
C ARG A 29 -6.09 8.28 10.65
N LEU A 30 -6.93 7.51 9.98
CA LEU A 30 -7.89 8.01 9.02
C LEU A 30 -9.13 8.61 9.71
N GLY A 31 -9.57 9.79 9.28
CA GLY A 31 -10.74 10.50 9.83
C GLY A 31 -12.10 9.96 9.39
N TYR A 32 -12.16 8.75 8.81
CA TYR A 32 -13.40 8.16 8.33
C TYR A 32 -14.01 7.22 9.38
N PRO A 33 -15.35 7.09 9.41
CA PRO A 33 -16.02 6.07 10.22
C PRO A 33 -15.62 4.66 9.84
N ASP A 34 -15.88 3.69 10.71
CA ASP A 34 -15.72 2.27 10.42
C ASP A 34 -16.59 1.87 9.22
N ALA A 35 -16.10 0.91 8.43
CA ALA A 35 -16.85 0.35 7.32
C ALA A 35 -17.33 1.36 6.25
N SER A 36 -16.57 2.43 6.01
CA SER A 36 -16.92 3.53 5.09
C SER A 36 -16.73 3.18 3.61
N PHE A 37 -15.89 2.19 3.28
CA PHE A 37 -15.46 1.94 1.91
C PHE A 37 -15.65 0.50 1.48
N ASP A 38 -16.10 0.29 0.25
CA ASP A 38 -16.23 -1.03 -0.39
C ASP A 38 -14.88 -1.66 -0.73
N ALA A 39 -13.92 -0.80 -1.11
CA ALA A 39 -12.56 -1.17 -1.40
C ALA A 39 -11.59 -0.09 -0.91
N VAL A 40 -10.47 -0.52 -0.37
CA VAL A 40 -9.41 0.37 0.14
C VAL A 40 -8.11 0.00 -0.56
N VAL A 41 -7.44 0.98 -1.15
CA VAL A 41 -6.17 0.79 -1.87
C VAL A 41 -5.06 1.57 -1.19
N ALA A 42 -3.98 0.89 -0.82
CA ALA A 42 -2.77 1.50 -0.27
C ALA A 42 -1.56 1.16 -1.15
N ALA A 43 -1.39 1.94 -2.21
CA ALA A 43 -0.38 1.67 -3.24
C ALA A 43 0.97 2.27 -2.87
N ASN A 44 2.00 1.41 -2.79
CA ASN A 44 3.40 1.79 -2.60
C ASN A 44 3.65 2.71 -1.39
N VAL A 45 2.97 2.45 -0.27
CA VAL A 45 3.08 3.23 0.96
C VAL A 45 3.57 2.40 2.15
N ILE A 46 3.19 1.14 2.27
CA ILE A 46 3.47 0.30 3.45
C ILE A 46 4.97 0.19 3.77
N HIS A 47 5.83 0.14 2.76
CA HIS A 47 7.28 0.07 2.92
C HIS A 47 7.93 1.38 3.38
N LEU A 48 7.19 2.50 3.37
CA LEU A 48 7.66 3.82 3.81
C LEU A 48 7.29 4.13 5.27
N LEU A 49 6.43 3.31 5.89
CA LEU A 49 5.87 3.60 7.20
C LEU A 49 6.73 3.05 8.34
N ASP A 50 6.86 3.83 9.40
CA ASP A 50 7.44 3.37 10.66
C ASP A 50 6.50 2.38 11.37
N ALA A 51 5.16 2.61 11.29
CA ALA A 51 4.13 1.79 11.92
C ALA A 51 3.18 1.13 10.90
N PRO A 52 3.64 0.20 10.02
CA PRO A 52 2.84 -0.33 8.93
C PRO A 52 1.66 -1.19 9.41
N TYR A 53 1.75 -1.82 10.58
CA TYR A 53 0.63 -2.56 11.18
C TYR A 53 -0.46 -1.63 11.71
N ALA A 54 -0.12 -0.41 12.17
CA ALA A 54 -1.11 0.60 12.52
C ALA A 54 -1.90 1.05 11.29
N ALA A 55 -1.19 1.29 10.18
CA ALA A 55 -1.82 1.60 8.91
C ALA A 55 -2.73 0.44 8.43
N LEU A 56 -2.25 -0.81 8.50
CA LEU A 56 -3.06 -1.96 8.10
C LEU A 56 -4.36 -2.08 8.91
N ARG A 57 -4.31 -1.84 10.22
CA ARG A 57 -5.51 -1.82 11.08
C ARG A 57 -6.49 -0.70 10.69
N GLU A 58 -5.99 0.50 10.37
CA GLU A 58 -6.83 1.61 9.94
C GLU A 58 -7.48 1.34 8.57
N LEU A 59 -6.72 0.80 7.61
CA LEU A 59 -7.26 0.39 6.32
C LEU A 59 -8.35 -0.67 6.48
N ASP A 60 -8.13 -1.65 7.37
CA ASP A 60 -9.12 -2.68 7.69
C ASP A 60 -10.35 -2.07 8.37
N ARG A 61 -10.17 -1.18 9.34
CA ARG A 61 -11.26 -0.52 10.06
C ARG A 61 -12.22 0.22 9.12
N VAL A 62 -11.67 1.01 8.20
CA VAL A 62 -12.49 1.80 7.27
C VAL A 62 -13.05 0.99 6.11
N CYS A 63 -12.53 -0.20 5.84
CA CYS A 63 -13.09 -1.14 4.88
C CYS A 63 -14.31 -1.85 5.47
N ARG A 64 -15.41 -1.95 4.72
CA ARG A 64 -16.61 -2.67 5.19
C ARG A 64 -16.39 -4.18 5.24
N PRO A 65 -17.15 -4.93 6.05
CA PRO A 65 -17.21 -6.38 5.97
C PRO A 65 -17.52 -6.84 4.54
N GLY A 66 -16.81 -7.85 4.04
CA GLY A 66 -16.89 -8.30 2.65
C GLY A 66 -16.21 -7.39 1.63
N GLY A 67 -15.70 -6.24 2.05
CA GLY A 67 -14.89 -5.33 1.23
C GLY A 67 -13.48 -5.86 0.97
N ARG A 68 -12.71 -5.15 0.18
CA ARG A 68 -11.35 -5.56 -0.23
C ARG A 68 -10.31 -4.52 0.14
N LEU A 69 -9.18 -5.00 0.68
CA LEU A 69 -7.96 -4.22 0.78
C LEU A 69 -7.01 -4.64 -0.35
N ILE A 70 -6.50 -3.67 -1.08
CA ILE A 70 -5.60 -3.89 -2.23
C ILE A 70 -4.31 -3.13 -1.93
N ILE A 71 -3.21 -3.85 -1.75
CA ILE A 71 -1.96 -3.27 -1.27
C ILE A 71 -0.82 -3.61 -2.24
N PRO A 72 -0.63 -2.82 -3.30
CA PRO A 72 0.55 -2.93 -4.15
C PRO A 72 1.80 -2.44 -3.42
N THR A 73 2.90 -3.18 -3.53
CA THR A 73 4.18 -2.81 -2.90
C THR A 73 5.35 -3.23 -3.77
N TYR A 74 6.37 -2.38 -3.87
CA TYR A 74 7.61 -2.72 -4.55
C TYR A 74 8.34 -3.85 -3.84
N MET A 75 8.92 -4.76 -4.66
CA MET A 75 9.65 -5.93 -4.19
C MET A 75 11.13 -5.84 -4.55
N ASN A 76 11.99 -6.33 -3.66
CA ASN A 76 13.39 -6.56 -4.01
C ASN A 76 13.50 -7.67 -5.05
N ARG A 77 14.40 -7.51 -6.00
CA ARG A 77 14.77 -8.58 -6.91
C ARG A 77 15.56 -9.63 -6.14
N THR A 78 14.95 -10.76 -5.90
CA THR A 78 15.60 -11.97 -5.38
C THR A 78 16.02 -12.89 -6.55
N ASP A 79 16.80 -12.40 -7.50
CA ASP A 79 17.44 -13.28 -8.47
C ASP A 79 18.91 -13.43 -8.12
N ARG A 80 19.25 -14.61 -7.60
CA ARG A 80 20.58 -15.23 -7.52
C ARG A 80 21.75 -14.23 -7.30
N GLY A 81 21.88 -13.73 -6.10
CA GLY A 81 23.18 -13.23 -5.62
C GLY A 81 23.54 -11.79 -5.96
N THR A 82 22.71 -11.01 -6.61
CA THR A 82 22.89 -9.57 -6.78
C THR A 82 21.77 -8.82 -6.05
N THR A 83 22.11 -8.30 -4.88
CA THR A 83 21.29 -7.35 -4.13
C THR A 83 21.25 -6.02 -4.86
N ASN A 84 20.46 -5.93 -5.94
CA ASN A 84 20.02 -4.64 -6.42
C ASN A 84 18.86 -4.22 -5.53
N SER A 85 19.20 -3.59 -4.42
CA SER A 85 18.24 -2.96 -3.53
C SER A 85 17.32 -2.06 -4.33
N VAL A 86 16.00 -2.19 -4.14
CA VAL A 86 15.01 -1.28 -4.72
C VAL A 86 15.32 0.15 -4.30
N SER A 87 15.89 0.35 -3.11
CA SER A 87 16.38 1.64 -2.62
C SER A 87 17.43 2.26 -3.55
N GLY A 88 18.32 1.47 -4.16
CA GLY A 88 19.30 1.96 -5.14
C GLY A 88 18.69 2.40 -6.49
N ALA A 89 17.61 1.75 -6.93
CA ALA A 89 16.94 2.10 -8.19
C ALA A 89 15.96 3.27 -8.04
N ILE A 90 15.35 3.44 -6.86
CA ILE A 90 14.36 4.49 -6.54
C ILE A 90 14.98 5.59 -5.68
N GLY A 91 16.18 5.41 -5.12
CA GLY A 91 16.90 6.41 -4.33
C GLY A 91 17.12 7.75 -5.04
N LYS A 92 16.98 7.75 -6.38
CA LYS A 92 16.91 8.99 -7.19
C LYS A 92 15.57 9.74 -7.06
N VAL A 93 14.56 9.16 -6.41
CA VAL A 93 13.21 9.73 -6.25
C VAL A 93 12.98 10.29 -4.83
N GLY A 94 13.99 10.20 -3.94
CA GLY A 94 13.92 10.79 -2.58
C GLY A 94 13.00 10.03 -1.62
N ALA A 95 12.64 8.78 -1.90
CA ALA A 95 11.84 7.97 -1.01
C ALA A 95 12.74 7.25 0.03
N ASP A 96 12.49 7.53 1.32
CA ASP A 96 13.14 6.85 2.44
C ASP A 96 12.43 5.52 2.75
N PHE A 97 12.98 4.42 2.23
CA PHE A 97 12.45 3.08 2.46
C PHE A 97 12.75 2.61 3.87
N LYS A 98 11.74 2.53 4.72
CA LYS A 98 11.85 1.99 6.08
C LYS A 98 12.01 0.46 6.10
N ARG A 99 11.54 -0.21 5.05
CA ARG A 99 11.69 -1.66 4.88
C ARG A 99 11.66 -2.07 3.41
N GLU A 100 12.37 -3.13 3.13
CA GLU A 100 12.40 -3.76 1.83
C GLU A 100 11.70 -5.12 1.91
N PHE A 101 10.72 -5.34 1.02
CA PHE A 101 10.00 -6.59 0.97
C PHE A 101 10.57 -7.53 -0.09
N THR A 102 10.76 -8.79 0.28
CA THR A 102 10.73 -9.92 -0.63
C THR A 102 9.29 -10.44 -0.69
N LEU A 103 8.95 -11.29 -1.67
CA LEU A 103 7.61 -11.89 -1.70
C LEU A 103 7.31 -12.72 -0.43
N GLU A 104 8.32 -13.36 0.14
CA GLU A 104 8.19 -14.13 1.37
C GLU A 104 7.89 -13.24 2.58
N THR A 105 8.71 -12.20 2.82
CA THR A 105 8.49 -11.27 3.95
C THR A 105 7.20 -10.48 3.79
N TYR A 106 6.77 -10.23 2.56
CA TYR A 106 5.50 -9.58 2.27
C TYR A 106 4.30 -10.48 2.60
N ARG A 107 4.39 -11.79 2.32
CA ARG A 107 3.39 -12.77 2.75
C ARG A 107 3.33 -12.88 4.27
N GLN A 108 4.48 -12.95 4.94
CA GLN A 108 4.57 -12.99 6.40
C GLN A 108 3.94 -11.76 7.06
N PHE A 109 4.06 -10.59 6.43
CA PHE A 109 3.47 -9.34 6.92
C PHE A 109 1.94 -9.45 7.10
N PHE A 110 1.23 -10.14 6.20
CA PHE A 110 -0.22 -10.32 6.30
C PHE A 110 -0.64 -11.56 7.08
N ALA A 111 0.22 -12.57 7.19
CA ALA A 111 -0.13 -13.86 7.80
C ALA A 111 -0.57 -13.76 9.26
N ALA A 112 -0.16 -12.70 9.98
CA ALA A 112 -0.55 -12.48 11.38
C ALA A 112 -2.04 -12.10 11.56
N GLY A 113 -2.72 -11.63 10.50
CA GLY A 113 -4.10 -11.14 10.61
C GLY A 113 -5.06 -11.62 9.52
N TYR A 114 -4.54 -12.22 8.44
CA TYR A 114 -5.33 -12.60 7.28
C TYR A 114 -4.96 -13.99 6.79
N THR A 115 -5.94 -14.85 6.60
CA THR A 115 -5.76 -16.23 6.13
C THR A 115 -6.00 -16.39 4.63
N ASP A 116 -6.82 -15.52 4.02
CA ASP A 116 -7.14 -15.57 2.59
C ASP A 116 -6.62 -14.32 1.90
N VAL A 117 -5.35 -14.38 1.50
CA VAL A 117 -4.69 -13.29 0.75
C VAL A 117 -4.26 -13.80 -0.61
N ARG A 118 -4.73 -13.16 -1.66
CA ARG A 118 -4.27 -13.42 -3.02
C ARG A 118 -3.11 -12.50 -3.37
N TYR A 119 -2.04 -13.10 -3.93
CA TYR A 119 -0.86 -12.37 -4.34
C TYR A 119 -0.66 -12.46 -5.85
N THR A 120 -0.47 -11.31 -6.49
CA THR A 120 -0.08 -11.22 -7.89
C THR A 120 1.28 -10.53 -7.99
N LEU A 121 2.24 -11.19 -8.63
CA LEU A 121 3.56 -10.62 -8.88
C LEU A 121 3.58 -9.98 -10.26
N CYS A 122 3.74 -8.67 -10.30
CA CYS A 122 3.92 -7.89 -11.52
C CYS A 122 5.41 -7.77 -11.82
N ARG A 123 5.85 -8.43 -12.90
CA ARG A 123 7.23 -8.35 -13.36
C ARG A 123 7.43 -7.08 -14.17
N GLY A 124 8.52 -6.37 -13.93
CA GLY A 124 8.86 -5.13 -14.61
C GLY A 124 10.28 -4.69 -14.25
N ARG A 125 10.64 -3.47 -14.66
CA ARG A 125 11.93 -2.86 -14.29
C ARG A 125 12.09 -2.79 -12.76
N ILE A 126 11.01 -2.49 -12.07
CA ILE A 126 10.88 -2.59 -10.61
C ILE A 126 9.75 -3.59 -10.36
N PRO A 127 10.02 -4.77 -9.78
CA PRO A 127 8.99 -5.74 -9.49
C PRO A 127 8.05 -5.20 -8.40
N CYS A 128 6.77 -5.53 -8.53
CA CYS A 128 5.73 -5.16 -7.58
C CYS A 128 4.88 -6.40 -7.26
N ALA A 129 4.57 -6.62 -6.00
CA ALA A 129 3.55 -7.58 -5.60
C ALA A 129 2.28 -6.86 -5.17
N VAL A 130 1.14 -7.38 -5.59
CA VAL A 130 -0.17 -6.90 -5.18
C VAL A 130 -0.79 -7.92 -4.25
N ALA A 131 -1.03 -7.56 -2.99
CA ALA A 131 -1.83 -8.33 -2.07
C ALA A 131 -3.29 -7.87 -2.15
N VAL A 132 -4.20 -8.81 -2.32
CA VAL A 132 -5.64 -8.57 -2.24
C VAL A 132 -6.18 -9.39 -1.09
N LEU A 133 -6.65 -8.69 -0.06
CA LEU A 133 -7.24 -9.25 1.14
C LEU A 133 -8.75 -9.00 1.12
N GLN A 134 -9.54 -10.00 1.43
CA GLN A 134 -10.97 -9.82 1.66
C GLN A 134 -11.21 -9.69 3.16
N LYS A 135 -11.87 -8.60 3.56
CA LYS A 135 -12.26 -8.44 4.96
C LYS A 135 -13.39 -9.41 5.27
N ASN A 136 -13.11 -10.34 6.19
CA ASN A 136 -14.12 -11.28 6.65
C ASN A 136 -15.25 -10.53 7.37
N GLY A 137 -16.48 -10.95 7.16
CA GLY A 137 -17.63 -10.44 7.88
C GLY A 137 -17.59 -10.91 9.35
N ARG A 138 -17.03 -10.08 10.23
CA ARG A 138 -17.23 -10.15 11.67
C ARG A 138 -17.94 -8.92 12.13
#